data_8adb2027ae467b91bb5f113550986d6b
#
_entry.id   8adb2027ae467b91bb5f113550986d6b
#
_cell.length_a   1.000
_cell.length_b   1.000
_cell.length_c   1.000
_cell.angle_alpha   90.00
_cell.angle_beta   90.00
_cell.angle_gamma   90.00
#
_symmetry.space_group_name_H-M   'P 1'
#
loop_
_entity.id
_entity.type
_entity.pdbx_description
1 polymer ?
#
loop_
_entity_poly.entity_id
_entity_poly.type
_entity_poly.pdbx_seq_one_letter_code
_entity_poly.pdbx_strand_id
1 'polypeptide(L)'
;MTEPITVGRRQVPFSHPDKALFHDPEITKRALAEHYENVAEAMLPHLRDRPLALQAFPNGIDDKGFFMKSVPRYFPDWIDTVTVPKKGGTLTQVVAGEAATLVYLAGQNVVTPHIWLSRADEPRQPDRLIIDFDPSPGVTFDDVRAAARDAGERLRDAGLATFAMVTGSRGVHVVSPLRRGPGFGDVHKFTRAMAEEMVADNPDHLTLEWHRDERGARIYVDVNRINYAQHAVAPYGVRPRAGGPVAMPIAWDELSDASLKPDKWTVATAADRLRSEGDQWKGIARQARKLPERPQA
;
A
#
# COMPACT_ATOMS: atom_id res chain seq x y z
N MET A 1 20.19 13.40 -21.82
CA MET A 1 21.45 12.94 -21.19
C MET A 1 21.08 12.16 -19.94
N THR A 2 21.82 11.10 -19.62
CA THR A 2 21.61 10.34 -18.37
C THR A 2 22.64 10.83 -17.38
N GLU A 3 22.19 11.46 -16.30
CA GLU A 3 23.07 11.89 -15.21
C GLU A 3 22.84 10.95 -14.01
N PRO A 4 23.90 10.35 -13.45
CA PRO A 4 23.73 9.51 -12.28
C PRO A 4 23.38 10.34 -11.05
N ILE A 5 22.45 9.84 -10.23
CA ILE A 5 22.15 10.40 -8.90
C ILE A 5 22.87 9.54 -7.86
N THR A 6 23.59 10.18 -6.94
CA THR A 6 24.22 9.47 -5.83
C THR A 6 23.20 9.24 -4.72
N VAL A 7 22.93 7.97 -4.39
CA VAL A 7 22.05 7.58 -3.28
C VAL A 7 22.82 6.62 -2.37
N GLY A 8 23.20 7.09 -1.20
CA GLY A 8 24.08 6.35 -0.33
C GLY A 8 25.44 6.06 -1.01
N ARG A 9 25.71 4.78 -1.25
CA ARG A 9 26.96 4.33 -1.93
C ARG A 9 26.77 4.04 -3.43
N ARG A 10 25.55 4.21 -3.96
CA ARG A 10 25.19 3.86 -5.33
C ARG A 10 25.22 5.07 -6.25
N GLN A 11 25.69 4.85 -7.46
CA GLN A 11 25.46 5.75 -8.60
C GLN A 11 24.26 5.20 -9.38
N VAL A 12 23.11 5.83 -9.22
CA VAL A 12 21.85 5.41 -9.83
C VAL A 12 21.70 6.08 -11.18
N PRO A 13 21.65 5.33 -12.31
CA PRO A 13 21.43 5.92 -13.62
C PRO A 13 20.05 6.56 -13.68
N PHE A 14 20.01 7.86 -14.00
CA PHE A 14 18.78 8.63 -14.01
C PHE A 14 18.68 9.46 -15.29
N SER A 15 17.58 9.30 -16.02
CA SER A 15 17.37 9.99 -17.29
C SER A 15 16.15 10.90 -17.22
N HIS A 16 16.22 12.03 -17.95
CA HIS A 16 15.13 13.00 -18.06
C HIS A 16 14.58 13.44 -16.69
N PRO A 17 15.42 13.98 -15.79
CA PRO A 17 15.01 14.34 -14.41
C PRO A 17 13.82 15.32 -14.39
N ASP A 18 13.79 16.25 -15.34
CA ASP A 18 12.78 17.31 -15.40
C ASP A 18 11.51 16.91 -16.16
N LYS A 19 11.40 15.63 -16.56
CA LYS A 19 10.18 15.13 -17.16
C LYS A 19 9.04 15.20 -16.15
N ALA A 20 7.98 15.95 -16.47
CA ALA A 20 6.75 15.98 -15.70
C ALA A 20 6.06 14.62 -15.75
N LEU A 21 5.75 14.06 -14.57
CA LEU A 21 4.88 12.89 -14.41
C LEU A 21 3.48 13.30 -13.98
N PHE A 22 3.35 14.45 -13.32
CA PHE A 22 2.09 15.09 -12.93
C PHE A 22 2.10 16.52 -13.45
N HIS A 23 0.95 17.05 -13.84
CA HIS A 23 0.88 18.38 -14.44
C HIS A 23 0.19 19.43 -13.55
N ASP A 24 -0.59 19.00 -12.55
CA ASP A 24 -1.30 19.91 -11.65
C ASP A 24 -1.29 19.40 -10.18
N PRO A 25 -0.43 19.97 -9.32
CA PRO A 25 0.77 20.73 -9.66
C PRO A 25 1.81 19.87 -10.39
N GLU A 26 2.77 20.49 -11.05
CA GLU A 26 3.83 19.77 -11.73
C GLU A 26 4.70 19.00 -10.71
N ILE A 27 4.84 17.69 -10.93
CA ILE A 27 5.78 16.84 -10.20
C ILE A 27 6.64 16.12 -11.23
N THR A 28 7.93 16.41 -11.19
CA THR A 28 8.91 15.81 -12.11
C THR A 28 9.37 14.45 -11.62
N LYS A 29 10.06 13.71 -12.49
CA LYS A 29 10.75 12.47 -12.10
C LYS A 29 11.73 12.69 -10.95
N ARG A 30 12.45 13.83 -10.95
CA ARG A 30 13.37 14.22 -9.88
C ARG A 30 12.64 14.37 -8.56
N ALA A 31 11.55 15.14 -8.54
CA ALA A 31 10.74 15.34 -7.34
C ALA A 31 10.16 14.02 -6.79
N LEU A 32 9.73 13.10 -7.66
CA LEU A 32 9.29 11.78 -7.26
C LEU A 32 10.43 10.94 -6.66
N ALA A 33 11.63 10.99 -7.25
CA ALA A 33 12.81 10.29 -6.76
C ALA A 33 13.25 10.83 -5.38
N GLU A 34 13.28 12.15 -5.21
CA GLU A 34 13.57 12.83 -3.95
C GLU A 34 12.56 12.47 -2.85
N HIS A 35 11.26 12.38 -3.20
CA HIS A 35 10.27 11.88 -2.23
C HIS A 35 10.64 10.47 -1.74
N TYR A 36 10.91 9.54 -2.66
CA TYR A 36 11.24 8.16 -2.28
C TYR A 36 12.56 8.05 -1.51
N GLU A 37 13.53 8.89 -1.80
CA GLU A 37 14.77 8.96 -1.03
C GLU A 37 14.50 9.47 0.39
N ASN A 38 13.71 10.54 0.53
CA ASN A 38 13.39 11.16 1.82
C ASN A 38 12.57 10.26 2.74
N VAL A 39 11.69 9.40 2.20
CA VAL A 39 10.87 8.48 3.00
C VAL A 39 11.48 7.08 3.13
N ALA A 40 12.62 6.82 2.48
CA ALA A 40 13.19 5.47 2.35
C ALA A 40 13.43 4.80 3.71
N GLU A 41 13.96 5.51 4.71
CA GLU A 41 14.23 4.95 6.04
C GLU A 41 12.97 4.39 6.70
N ALA A 42 11.84 5.09 6.57
CA ALA A 42 10.55 4.64 7.10
C ALA A 42 9.88 3.59 6.19
N MET A 43 10.01 3.73 4.87
CA MET A 43 9.34 2.88 3.90
C MET A 43 9.94 1.48 3.80
N LEU A 44 11.27 1.37 3.73
CA LEU A 44 11.98 0.12 3.47
C LEU A 44 11.66 -1.02 4.47
N PRO A 45 11.51 -0.80 5.78
CA PRO A 45 11.09 -1.83 6.71
C PRO A 45 9.75 -2.49 6.35
N HIS A 46 8.85 -1.75 5.69
CA HIS A 46 7.54 -2.24 5.26
C HIS A 46 7.59 -3.01 3.94
N LEU A 47 8.63 -2.77 3.12
CA LEU A 47 8.87 -3.43 1.84
C LEU A 47 9.81 -4.65 1.96
N ARG A 48 10.52 -4.76 3.09
CA ARG A 48 11.55 -5.79 3.26
C ARG A 48 11.07 -7.18 2.87
N ASP A 49 11.81 -7.82 1.98
CA ASP A 49 11.58 -9.18 1.49
C ASP A 49 10.22 -9.38 0.80
N ARG A 50 9.56 -8.30 0.33
CA ARG A 50 8.26 -8.41 -0.35
C ARG A 50 8.41 -8.25 -1.86
N PRO A 51 7.82 -9.17 -2.64
CA PRO A 51 7.70 -8.95 -4.08
C PRO A 51 6.89 -7.68 -4.36
N LEU A 52 7.35 -6.86 -5.30
CA LEU A 52 6.70 -5.61 -5.68
C LEU A 52 5.95 -5.75 -7.00
N ALA A 53 4.74 -5.19 -7.06
CA ALA A 53 4.05 -4.86 -8.29
C ALA A 53 4.16 -3.35 -8.50
N LEU A 54 4.74 -2.94 -9.63
CA LEU A 54 5.14 -1.56 -9.87
C LEU A 54 4.17 -0.90 -10.85
N GLN A 55 3.46 0.13 -10.41
CA GLN A 55 2.57 0.89 -11.28
C GLN A 55 3.35 2.01 -11.95
N ALA A 56 3.57 1.89 -13.25
CA ALA A 56 4.39 2.80 -14.05
C ALA A 56 3.54 3.64 -15.01
N PHE A 57 3.99 4.89 -15.21
CA PHE A 57 3.35 5.88 -16.08
C PHE A 57 4.39 6.52 -17.01
N PRO A 58 4.79 5.84 -18.11
CA PRO A 58 5.86 6.33 -18.98
C PRO A 58 5.60 7.71 -19.59
N ASN A 59 4.33 8.08 -19.79
CA ASN A 59 3.93 9.37 -20.39
C ASN A 59 3.30 10.35 -19.39
N GLY A 60 3.39 10.08 -18.08
CA GLY A 60 2.71 10.82 -17.04
C GLY A 60 1.39 10.19 -16.64
N ILE A 61 0.82 10.67 -15.51
CA ILE A 61 -0.37 10.05 -14.89
C ILE A 61 -1.65 10.28 -15.67
N ASP A 62 -1.69 11.27 -16.56
CA ASP A 62 -2.86 11.58 -17.40
C ASP A 62 -3.03 10.56 -18.52
N ASP A 63 -1.96 9.83 -18.84
CA ASP A 63 -1.98 8.72 -19.77
C ASP A 63 -2.19 7.37 -19.07
N LYS A 64 -2.48 6.35 -19.86
CA LYS A 64 -2.68 5.00 -19.36
C LYS A 64 -1.40 4.41 -18.78
N GLY A 65 -1.39 4.20 -17.46
CA GLY A 65 -0.35 3.44 -16.78
C GLY A 65 -0.54 1.93 -16.89
N PHE A 66 0.48 1.19 -16.47
CA PHE A 66 0.43 -0.27 -16.40
C PHE A 66 1.14 -0.82 -15.18
N PHE A 67 0.80 -2.07 -14.79
CA PHE A 67 1.52 -2.78 -13.74
C PHE A 67 2.67 -3.61 -14.32
N MET A 68 3.89 -3.23 -13.97
CA MET A 68 5.10 -4.00 -14.20
C MET A 68 5.24 -5.02 -13.06
N LYS A 69 4.96 -6.28 -13.35
CA LYS A 69 5.07 -7.39 -12.37
C LYS A 69 6.32 -8.22 -12.57
N SER A 70 6.92 -8.19 -13.75
CA SER A 70 8.19 -8.87 -14.06
C SER A 70 9.33 -7.86 -14.11
N VAL A 71 10.49 -8.24 -13.59
CA VAL A 71 11.72 -7.44 -13.72
C VAL A 71 12.16 -7.41 -15.18
N PRO A 72 12.32 -6.22 -15.80
CA PRO A 72 12.87 -6.10 -17.15
C PRO A 72 14.34 -6.50 -17.18
N ARG A 73 14.80 -7.06 -18.32
CA ARG A 73 16.19 -7.51 -18.50
C ARG A 73 17.24 -6.38 -18.40
N TYR A 74 16.82 -5.13 -18.62
CA TYR A 74 17.70 -3.97 -18.56
C TYR A 74 17.87 -3.40 -17.15
N PHE A 75 17.20 -3.95 -16.15
CA PHE A 75 17.41 -3.51 -14.76
C PHE A 75 18.83 -3.89 -14.32
N PRO A 76 19.51 -3.02 -13.57
CA PRO A 76 20.84 -3.30 -13.06
C PRO A 76 20.86 -4.54 -12.14
N ASP A 77 21.96 -5.29 -12.20
CA ASP A 77 22.14 -6.53 -11.41
C ASP A 77 22.15 -6.29 -9.89
N TRP A 78 22.35 -5.05 -9.45
CA TRP A 78 22.32 -4.70 -8.03
C TRP A 78 20.88 -4.53 -7.47
N ILE A 79 19.87 -4.56 -8.33
CA ILE A 79 18.45 -4.56 -7.88
C ILE A 79 18.11 -5.97 -7.39
N ASP A 80 17.79 -6.07 -6.11
CA ASP A 80 17.35 -7.33 -5.53
C ASP A 80 16.06 -7.81 -6.19
N THR A 81 16.01 -9.12 -6.44
CA THR A 81 14.85 -9.76 -7.07
C THR A 81 14.49 -11.06 -6.39
N VAL A 82 13.25 -11.47 -6.55
CA VAL A 82 12.76 -12.77 -6.09
C VAL A 82 11.94 -13.45 -7.16
N THR A 83 12.11 -14.76 -7.29
CA THR A 83 11.30 -15.58 -8.17
C THR A 83 10.23 -16.32 -7.37
N VAL A 84 8.97 -16.06 -7.69
CA VAL A 84 7.80 -16.65 -7.02
C VAL A 84 7.00 -17.54 -7.98
N PRO A 85 6.34 -18.60 -7.50
CA PRO A 85 5.46 -19.42 -8.31
C PRO A 85 4.27 -18.62 -8.85
N LYS A 86 3.85 -18.94 -10.07
CA LYS A 86 2.55 -18.52 -10.64
C LYS A 86 1.92 -19.68 -11.41
N LYS A 87 0.65 -19.55 -11.81
CA LYS A 87 0.01 -20.54 -12.70
C LYS A 87 0.81 -20.66 -14.00
N GLY A 88 1.28 -21.86 -14.29
CA GLY A 88 2.03 -22.17 -15.50
C GLY A 88 3.51 -21.72 -15.50
N GLY A 89 4.14 -21.52 -14.32
CA GLY A 89 5.57 -21.19 -14.25
C GLY A 89 5.96 -20.34 -13.06
N THR A 90 6.89 -19.42 -13.27
CA THR A 90 7.41 -18.52 -12.25
C THR A 90 7.33 -17.04 -12.70
N LEU A 91 7.52 -16.14 -11.75
CA LEU A 91 7.55 -14.70 -11.97
C LEU A 91 8.69 -14.11 -11.14
N THR A 92 9.63 -13.41 -11.76
CA THR A 92 10.70 -12.70 -11.06
C THR A 92 10.26 -11.24 -10.86
N GLN A 93 10.23 -10.80 -9.61
CA GLN A 93 9.78 -9.46 -9.19
C GLN A 93 10.88 -8.73 -8.43
N VAL A 94 10.82 -7.40 -8.44
CA VAL A 94 11.71 -6.54 -7.65
C VAL A 94 11.41 -6.72 -6.16
N VAL A 95 12.47 -6.68 -5.36
CA VAL A 95 12.44 -6.47 -3.92
C VAL A 95 13.23 -5.20 -3.61
N ALA A 96 12.68 -4.28 -2.81
CA ALA A 96 13.39 -3.07 -2.44
C ALA A 96 14.07 -3.24 -1.07
N GLY A 97 15.39 -3.36 -1.09
CA GLY A 97 16.25 -3.46 0.11
C GLY A 97 16.96 -2.16 0.49
N GLU A 98 17.07 -1.21 -0.43
CA GLU A 98 17.80 0.05 -0.24
C GLU A 98 17.12 1.23 -0.95
N ALA A 99 17.41 2.45 -0.50
CA ALA A 99 16.86 3.69 -1.06
C ALA A 99 17.17 3.85 -2.56
N ALA A 100 18.35 3.42 -2.98
CA ALA A 100 18.76 3.46 -4.39
C ALA A 100 17.81 2.70 -5.30
N THR A 101 17.22 1.58 -4.83
CA THR A 101 16.20 0.83 -5.59
C THR A 101 14.96 1.70 -5.80
N LEU A 102 14.47 2.39 -4.78
CA LEU A 102 13.28 3.25 -4.88
C LEU A 102 13.51 4.41 -5.84
N VAL A 103 14.68 5.07 -5.75
CA VAL A 103 15.08 6.15 -6.65
C VAL A 103 15.22 5.64 -8.10
N TYR A 104 15.82 4.47 -8.30
CA TYR A 104 15.89 3.85 -9.63
C TYR A 104 14.50 3.60 -10.21
N LEU A 105 13.58 3.04 -9.42
CA LEU A 105 12.20 2.78 -9.85
C LEU A 105 11.48 4.08 -10.26
N ALA A 106 11.63 5.17 -9.49
CA ALA A 106 11.13 6.49 -9.89
C ALA A 106 11.72 6.93 -11.23
N GLY A 107 13.03 6.70 -11.45
CA GLY A 107 13.72 6.92 -12.72
C GLY A 107 13.14 6.10 -13.88
N GLN A 108 12.51 4.96 -13.60
CA GLN A 108 11.77 4.13 -14.58
C GLN A 108 10.29 4.52 -14.71
N ASN A 109 9.89 5.71 -14.24
CA ASN A 109 8.51 6.23 -14.21
C ASN A 109 7.55 5.38 -13.37
N VAL A 110 8.04 4.64 -12.38
CA VAL A 110 7.21 3.95 -11.40
C VAL A 110 6.72 4.98 -10.39
N VAL A 111 5.42 5.27 -10.45
CA VAL A 111 4.78 6.21 -9.52
C VAL A 111 4.41 5.52 -8.23
N THR A 112 3.82 4.32 -8.30
CA THR A 112 3.31 3.63 -7.11
C THR A 112 3.86 2.22 -6.99
N PRO A 113 4.71 1.92 -6.01
CA PRO A 113 5.02 0.56 -5.62
C PRO A 113 3.86 -0.04 -4.80
N HIS A 114 3.52 -1.28 -5.12
CA HIS A 114 2.58 -2.09 -4.36
C HIS A 114 3.31 -3.31 -3.79
N ILE A 115 2.94 -3.72 -2.58
CA ILE A 115 3.55 -4.83 -1.86
C ILE A 115 2.62 -6.04 -1.77
N TRP A 116 3.19 -7.23 -1.77
CA TRP A 116 2.48 -8.43 -1.36
C TRP A 116 2.25 -8.43 0.15
N LEU A 117 1.20 -9.14 0.59
CA LEU A 117 0.91 -9.32 2.03
C LEU A 117 1.74 -10.44 2.66
N SER A 118 2.52 -11.17 1.87
CA SER A 118 3.51 -12.17 2.30
C SER A 118 4.92 -11.72 1.92
N ARG A 119 5.93 -12.42 2.44
CA ARG A 119 7.34 -12.23 2.06
C ARG A 119 7.80 -13.32 1.11
N ALA A 120 8.92 -13.04 0.45
CA ALA A 120 9.49 -13.88 -0.59
C ALA A 120 9.93 -15.26 -0.11
N ASP A 121 10.39 -15.37 1.15
CA ASP A 121 10.82 -16.63 1.76
C ASP A 121 9.64 -17.59 2.02
N GLU A 122 8.45 -17.07 2.34
CA GLU A 122 7.22 -17.83 2.56
C GLU A 122 6.04 -17.20 1.80
N PRO A 123 6.04 -17.25 0.46
CA PRO A 123 5.14 -16.46 -0.37
C PRO A 123 3.66 -16.88 -0.26
N ARG A 124 3.36 -18.01 0.38
CA ARG A 124 2.00 -18.52 0.62
C ARG A 124 1.46 -18.21 2.01
N GLN A 125 2.29 -17.67 2.91
CA GLN A 125 1.93 -17.34 4.29
C GLN A 125 1.93 -15.83 4.47
N PRO A 126 0.76 -15.17 4.47
CA PRO A 126 0.69 -13.72 4.72
C PRO A 126 1.14 -13.41 6.15
N ASP A 127 1.94 -12.36 6.31
CA ASP A 127 2.31 -11.78 7.59
C ASP A 127 1.56 -10.48 7.90
N ARG A 128 0.55 -10.16 7.06
CA ARG A 128 -0.38 -9.04 7.23
C ARG A 128 -1.78 -9.42 6.75
N LEU A 129 -2.76 -9.02 7.55
CA LEU A 129 -4.15 -8.91 7.17
C LEU A 129 -4.40 -7.45 6.76
N ILE A 130 -5.21 -7.21 5.76
CA ILE A 130 -5.61 -5.87 5.32
C ILE A 130 -7.10 -5.84 5.01
N ILE A 131 -7.79 -4.81 5.47
CA ILE A 131 -9.15 -4.45 5.06
C ILE A 131 -9.06 -3.10 4.37
N ASP A 132 -9.46 -3.02 3.10
CA ASP A 132 -9.45 -1.81 2.29
C ASP A 132 -10.89 -1.26 2.21
N PHE A 133 -11.12 -0.06 2.75
CA PHE A 133 -12.41 0.62 2.70
C PHE A 133 -12.45 1.53 1.47
N ASP A 134 -13.14 1.09 0.40
CA ASP A 134 -13.28 1.82 -0.87
C ASP A 134 -14.69 2.44 -1.00
N PRO A 135 -14.83 3.76 -0.75
CA PRO A 135 -16.14 4.41 -0.80
C PRO A 135 -16.63 4.57 -2.24
N SER A 136 -17.94 4.36 -2.43
CA SER A 136 -18.65 4.74 -3.65
C SER A 136 -18.82 6.27 -3.74
N PRO A 137 -19.14 6.83 -4.91
CA PRO A 137 -19.51 8.23 -5.02
C PRO A 137 -20.65 8.61 -4.07
N GLY A 138 -20.54 9.76 -3.42
CA GLY A 138 -21.52 10.25 -2.46
C GLY A 138 -21.29 9.84 -1.00
N VAL A 139 -20.41 8.88 -0.74
CA VAL A 139 -20.01 8.51 0.63
C VAL A 139 -19.02 9.55 1.17
N THR A 140 -19.22 9.99 2.41
CA THR A 140 -18.30 10.93 3.06
C THR A 140 -17.04 10.22 3.60
N PHE A 141 -15.96 10.96 3.79
CA PHE A 141 -14.76 10.38 4.41
C PHE A 141 -14.97 10.11 5.92
N ASP A 142 -15.92 10.81 6.54
CA ASP A 142 -16.32 10.55 7.93
C ASP A 142 -16.93 9.15 8.09
N ASP A 143 -17.74 8.70 7.14
CA ASP A 143 -18.28 7.35 7.11
C ASP A 143 -17.16 6.31 6.95
N VAL A 144 -16.18 6.60 6.07
CA VAL A 144 -15.00 5.72 5.89
C VAL A 144 -14.19 5.61 7.18
N ARG A 145 -13.97 6.74 7.89
CA ARG A 145 -13.26 6.75 9.17
C ARG A 145 -14.01 5.96 10.24
N ALA A 146 -15.35 6.08 10.29
CA ALA A 146 -16.20 5.34 11.21
C ALA A 146 -16.09 3.82 10.94
N ALA A 147 -16.21 3.40 9.68
CA ALA A 147 -16.08 1.99 9.29
C ALA A 147 -14.69 1.43 9.61
N ALA A 148 -13.63 2.22 9.38
CA ALA A 148 -12.26 1.82 9.71
C ALA A 148 -12.05 1.65 11.23
N ARG A 149 -12.66 2.51 12.06
CA ARG A 149 -12.61 2.38 13.54
C ARG A 149 -13.34 1.13 14.00
N ASP A 150 -14.55 0.87 13.50
CA ASP A 150 -15.30 -0.35 13.82
C ASP A 150 -14.50 -1.61 13.50
N ALA A 151 -13.92 -1.69 12.29
CA ALA A 151 -13.06 -2.82 11.93
C ALA A 151 -11.88 -2.98 12.88
N GLY A 152 -11.23 -1.88 13.26
CA GLY A 152 -10.11 -1.92 14.19
C GLY A 152 -10.49 -2.35 15.60
N GLU A 153 -11.68 -1.99 16.07
CA GLU A 153 -12.23 -2.46 17.36
C GLU A 153 -12.48 -3.97 17.33
N ARG A 154 -13.17 -4.47 16.32
CA ARG A 154 -13.41 -5.90 16.12
C ARG A 154 -12.11 -6.72 16.01
N LEU A 155 -11.10 -6.20 15.32
CA LEU A 155 -9.79 -6.85 15.25
C LEU A 155 -9.08 -6.88 16.61
N ARG A 156 -9.16 -5.79 17.39
CA ARG A 156 -8.59 -5.73 18.75
C ARG A 156 -9.31 -6.67 19.71
N ASP A 157 -10.63 -6.72 19.65
CA ASP A 157 -11.45 -7.65 20.45
C ASP A 157 -11.12 -9.12 20.13
N ALA A 158 -10.75 -9.38 18.87
CA ALA A 158 -10.20 -10.67 18.44
C ALA A 158 -8.71 -10.89 18.85
N GLY A 159 -8.09 -9.96 19.59
CA GLY A 159 -6.71 -10.07 20.09
C GLY A 159 -5.62 -9.68 19.08
N LEU A 160 -5.97 -9.03 17.97
CA LEU A 160 -5.03 -8.56 16.95
C LEU A 160 -4.62 -7.10 17.21
N ALA A 161 -3.37 -6.76 16.91
CA ALA A 161 -2.94 -5.37 16.86
C ALA A 161 -3.43 -4.72 15.57
N THR A 162 -3.81 -3.44 15.62
CA THR A 162 -4.38 -2.71 14.49
C THR A 162 -3.59 -1.45 14.17
N PHE A 163 -3.43 -1.20 12.88
CA PHE A 163 -2.75 -0.05 12.32
C PHE A 163 -3.61 0.54 11.19
N ALA A 164 -3.53 1.84 10.99
CA ALA A 164 -4.30 2.54 9.97
C ALA A 164 -3.39 3.27 8.98
N MET A 165 -3.84 3.38 7.74
CA MET A 165 -3.19 4.14 6.68
C MET A 165 -4.24 4.78 5.80
N VAL A 166 -4.16 6.10 5.56
CA VAL A 166 -4.92 6.71 4.47
C VAL A 166 -4.29 6.30 3.14
N THR A 167 -5.12 6.01 2.14
CA THR A 167 -4.62 5.40 0.90
C THR A 167 -4.01 6.38 -0.09
N GLY A 168 -4.00 7.69 0.22
CA GLY A 168 -3.66 8.73 -0.76
C GLY A 168 -4.66 8.80 -1.93
N SER A 169 -5.85 8.24 -1.76
CA SER A 169 -6.92 8.23 -2.78
C SER A 169 -8.26 8.60 -2.16
N ARG A 170 -9.08 7.63 -1.77
CA ARG A 170 -10.42 7.88 -1.20
C ARG A 170 -10.66 7.14 0.11
N GLY A 171 -9.88 6.14 0.41
CA GLY A 171 -10.14 5.17 1.45
C GLY A 171 -9.09 5.12 2.55
N VAL A 172 -9.29 4.15 3.42
CA VAL A 172 -8.42 3.80 4.54
C VAL A 172 -8.12 2.31 4.47
N HIS A 173 -6.87 1.94 4.71
CA HIS A 173 -6.49 0.56 5.02
C HIS A 173 -6.42 0.37 6.54
N VAL A 174 -7.10 -0.64 7.04
CA VAL A 174 -6.88 -1.18 8.38
C VAL A 174 -6.03 -2.43 8.26
N VAL A 175 -4.92 -2.48 8.97
CA VAL A 175 -3.90 -3.53 8.83
C VAL A 175 -3.61 -4.17 10.17
N SER A 176 -3.53 -5.51 10.21
CA SER A 176 -3.05 -6.26 11.36
C SER A 176 -1.83 -7.10 10.98
N PRO A 177 -0.70 -6.96 11.70
CA PRO A 177 0.44 -7.84 11.52
C PRO A 177 0.14 -9.22 12.10
N LEU A 178 0.48 -10.26 11.34
CA LEU A 178 0.24 -11.65 11.70
C LEU A 178 1.54 -12.42 11.91
N ARG A 179 1.55 -13.33 12.88
CA ARG A 179 2.53 -14.39 12.91
C ARG A 179 2.27 -15.35 11.76
N ARG A 180 3.30 -15.69 11.00
CA ARG A 180 3.20 -16.65 9.91
C ARG A 180 2.74 -18.03 10.41
N GLY A 181 2.16 -18.81 9.53
CA GLY A 181 1.61 -20.14 9.76
C GLY A 181 0.33 -20.34 8.95
N PRO A 182 -0.74 -19.54 9.17
CA PRO A 182 -1.94 -19.59 8.35
C PRO A 182 -1.66 -19.23 6.89
N GLY A 183 -2.33 -19.93 5.97
CA GLY A 183 -2.32 -19.58 4.55
C GLY A 183 -3.25 -18.40 4.23
N PHE A 184 -3.17 -17.90 2.99
CA PHE A 184 -4.08 -16.84 2.51
C PHE A 184 -5.56 -17.21 2.67
N GLY A 185 -5.92 -18.49 2.44
CA GLY A 185 -7.31 -18.96 2.59
C GLY A 185 -7.84 -18.81 4.02
N ASP A 186 -7.02 -19.13 5.01
CA ASP A 186 -7.40 -19.02 6.42
C ASP A 186 -7.59 -17.56 6.83
N VAL A 187 -6.63 -16.71 6.45
CA VAL A 187 -6.69 -15.27 6.75
C VAL A 187 -7.87 -14.61 6.02
N HIS A 188 -8.11 -14.96 4.75
CA HIS A 188 -9.26 -14.47 4.00
C HIS A 188 -10.59 -14.90 4.64
N LYS A 189 -10.72 -16.19 5.03
CA LYS A 189 -11.92 -16.72 5.69
C LYS A 189 -12.22 -15.96 7.00
N PHE A 190 -11.20 -15.73 7.83
CA PHE A 190 -11.33 -14.96 9.07
C PHE A 190 -11.80 -13.53 8.80
N THR A 191 -11.12 -12.84 7.88
CA THR A 191 -11.42 -11.43 7.58
C THR A 191 -12.76 -11.27 6.85
N ARG A 192 -13.11 -12.21 5.98
CA ARG A 192 -14.38 -12.23 5.26
C ARG A 192 -15.55 -12.36 6.22
N ALA A 193 -15.48 -13.29 7.18
CA ALA A 193 -16.53 -13.47 8.16
C ALA A 193 -16.73 -12.21 9.05
N MET A 194 -15.63 -11.53 9.43
CA MET A 194 -15.73 -10.24 10.13
C MET A 194 -16.39 -9.17 9.26
N ALA A 195 -16.03 -9.07 7.99
CA ALA A 195 -16.62 -8.11 7.07
C ALA A 195 -18.12 -8.40 6.81
N GLU A 196 -18.52 -9.66 6.81
CA GLU A 196 -19.94 -10.06 6.72
C GLU A 196 -20.73 -9.60 7.96
N GLU A 197 -20.18 -9.73 9.17
CA GLU A 197 -20.79 -9.19 10.39
C GLU A 197 -20.90 -7.65 10.34
N MET A 198 -19.83 -6.96 9.93
CA MET A 198 -19.87 -5.49 9.78
C MET A 198 -20.98 -5.04 8.81
N VAL A 199 -21.14 -5.73 7.69
CA VAL A 199 -22.20 -5.42 6.71
C VAL A 199 -23.58 -5.77 7.27
N ALA A 200 -23.73 -6.86 8.00
CA ALA A 200 -25.00 -7.23 8.63
C ALA A 200 -25.45 -6.19 9.69
N ASP A 201 -24.49 -5.65 10.46
CA ASP A 201 -24.76 -4.61 11.46
C ASP A 201 -25.02 -3.23 10.82
N ASN A 202 -24.53 -2.98 9.60
CA ASN A 202 -24.62 -1.66 8.96
C ASN A 202 -24.86 -1.76 7.43
N PRO A 203 -25.96 -2.42 6.98
CA PRO A 203 -26.20 -2.76 5.58
C PRO A 203 -26.45 -1.55 4.67
N ASP A 204 -26.89 -0.44 5.24
CA ASP A 204 -27.17 0.79 4.50
C ASP A 204 -25.87 1.56 4.12
N HIS A 205 -24.79 1.34 4.86
CA HIS A 205 -23.51 2.05 4.67
C HIS A 205 -22.39 1.15 4.15
N LEU A 206 -22.43 -0.15 4.42
CA LEU A 206 -21.36 -1.09 4.06
C LEU A 206 -21.85 -2.13 3.05
N THR A 207 -20.94 -2.63 2.23
CA THR A 207 -21.23 -3.70 1.27
C THR A 207 -19.99 -4.55 0.99
N LEU A 208 -20.24 -5.82 0.67
CA LEU A 208 -19.24 -6.74 0.10
C LEU A 208 -19.39 -6.91 -1.41
N GLU A 209 -20.26 -6.09 -2.03
CA GLU A 209 -20.53 -6.19 -3.45
C GLU A 209 -19.30 -5.76 -4.28
N TRP A 210 -18.81 -6.68 -5.12
CA TRP A 210 -17.63 -6.45 -5.95
C TRP A 210 -17.90 -5.46 -7.08
N HIS A 211 -19.08 -5.56 -7.72
CA HIS A 211 -19.45 -4.74 -8.86
C HIS A 211 -19.82 -3.33 -8.42
N ARG A 212 -19.17 -2.33 -9.02
CA ARG A 212 -19.32 -0.93 -8.59
C ARG A 212 -20.74 -0.37 -8.76
N ASP A 213 -21.41 -0.77 -9.82
CA ASP A 213 -22.78 -0.40 -10.15
C ASP A 213 -23.82 -0.96 -9.18
N GLU A 214 -23.48 -2.04 -8.47
CA GLU A 214 -24.34 -2.68 -7.46
C GLU A 214 -24.08 -2.19 -6.02
N ARG A 215 -23.01 -1.38 -5.82
CA ARG A 215 -22.66 -0.89 -4.48
C ARG A 215 -23.60 0.19 -3.94
N GLY A 216 -24.27 0.95 -4.82
CA GLY A 216 -24.98 2.16 -4.42
C GLY A 216 -24.03 3.17 -3.73
N ALA A 217 -24.59 3.98 -2.82
CA ALA A 217 -23.81 4.94 -2.02
C ALA A 217 -23.26 4.27 -0.74
N ARG A 218 -22.54 3.14 -0.88
CA ARG A 218 -21.99 2.37 0.23
C ARG A 218 -20.47 2.25 0.14
N ILE A 219 -19.84 1.92 1.24
CA ILE A 219 -18.42 1.61 1.35
C ILE A 219 -18.24 0.13 1.03
N TYR A 220 -17.43 -0.18 0.04
CA TYR A 220 -16.99 -1.54 -0.22
C TYR A 220 -15.91 -1.95 0.78
N VAL A 221 -16.19 -2.99 1.56
CA VAL A 221 -15.24 -3.59 2.50
C VAL A 221 -14.43 -4.64 1.74
N ASP A 222 -13.31 -4.22 1.13
CA ASP A 222 -12.49 -5.09 0.28
C ASP A 222 -11.53 -5.94 1.12
N VAL A 223 -11.85 -7.21 1.25
CA VAL A 223 -11.00 -8.26 1.84
C VAL A 223 -10.31 -9.12 0.78
N ASN A 224 -10.60 -8.92 -0.51
CA ASN A 224 -10.07 -9.73 -1.61
C ASN A 224 -8.58 -9.48 -1.88
N ARG A 225 -8.01 -8.42 -1.28
CA ARG A 225 -6.55 -8.24 -1.27
C ARG A 225 -5.82 -9.36 -0.54
N ILE A 226 -6.52 -10.11 0.32
CA ILE A 226 -5.97 -11.25 1.07
C ILE A 226 -6.04 -12.50 0.19
N ASN A 227 -5.26 -12.49 -0.87
CA ASN A 227 -5.09 -13.63 -1.77
C ASN A 227 -3.64 -13.70 -2.27
N TYR A 228 -3.22 -14.91 -2.64
CA TYR A 228 -1.90 -15.12 -3.21
C TYR A 228 -1.66 -14.22 -4.43
N ALA A 229 -0.52 -13.56 -4.48
CA ALA A 229 -0.12 -12.63 -5.54
C ALA A 229 -1.01 -11.38 -5.71
N GLN A 230 -1.95 -11.14 -4.79
CA GLN A 230 -2.59 -9.84 -4.66
C GLN A 230 -1.65 -8.87 -3.94
N HIS A 231 -1.86 -7.59 -4.17
CA HIS A 231 -0.99 -6.55 -3.66
C HIS A 231 -1.79 -5.32 -3.23
N ALA A 232 -1.27 -4.61 -2.24
CA ALA A 232 -1.79 -3.34 -1.77
C ALA A 232 -0.75 -2.23 -1.99
N VAL A 233 -1.20 -0.96 -2.05
CA VAL A 233 -0.26 0.16 -2.11
C VAL A 233 0.70 0.10 -0.93
N ALA A 234 1.97 0.34 -1.20
CA ALA A 234 2.99 0.40 -0.16
C ALA A 234 2.80 1.63 0.73
N PRO A 235 3.06 1.54 2.05
CA PRO A 235 3.20 2.73 2.89
C PRO A 235 4.18 3.73 2.27
N TYR A 236 3.85 5.01 2.32
CA TYR A 236 4.59 6.11 1.69
C TYR A 236 4.59 6.10 0.14
N GLY A 237 3.85 5.18 -0.49
CA GLY A 237 3.72 5.13 -1.95
C GLY A 237 2.89 6.28 -2.50
N VAL A 238 3.42 6.97 -3.52
CA VAL A 238 2.72 8.05 -4.22
C VAL A 238 1.58 7.48 -5.06
N ARG A 239 0.44 8.17 -5.10
CA ARG A 239 -0.70 7.76 -5.92
C ARG A 239 -0.75 8.56 -7.21
N PRO A 240 -1.13 7.94 -8.34
CA PRO A 240 -1.25 8.62 -9.63
C PRO A 240 -2.55 9.45 -9.69
N ARG A 241 -2.59 10.53 -8.93
CA ARG A 241 -3.70 11.49 -8.83
C ARG A 241 -3.12 12.90 -8.74
N ALA A 242 -3.90 13.91 -9.13
CA ALA A 242 -3.50 15.30 -9.00
C ALA A 242 -2.92 15.59 -7.60
N GLY A 243 -1.86 16.37 -7.53
CA GLY A 243 -1.14 16.67 -6.30
C GLY A 243 -0.17 15.60 -5.81
N GLY A 244 -0.10 14.42 -6.44
CA GLY A 244 0.78 13.33 -6.02
C GLY A 244 0.56 12.92 -4.54
N PRO A 245 -0.69 12.59 -4.13
CA PRO A 245 -0.96 12.23 -2.75
C PRO A 245 -0.28 10.91 -2.37
N VAL A 246 0.03 10.77 -1.09
CA VAL A 246 0.84 9.68 -0.54
C VAL A 246 0.00 8.78 0.33
N ALA A 247 0.14 7.46 0.17
CA ALA A 247 -0.41 6.48 1.08
C ALA A 247 0.33 6.57 2.44
N MET A 248 -0.30 7.22 3.42
CA MET A 248 0.37 7.64 4.65
C MET A 248 -0.08 6.82 5.85
N PRO A 249 0.84 6.11 6.52
CA PRO A 249 0.62 5.57 7.86
C PRO A 249 0.21 6.67 8.84
N ILE A 250 -0.85 6.43 9.60
CA ILE A 250 -1.38 7.38 10.58
C ILE A 250 -1.48 6.73 11.97
N ALA A 251 -1.44 7.54 13.00
CA ALA A 251 -1.76 7.11 14.34
C ALA A 251 -3.26 6.73 14.41
N TRP A 252 -3.60 5.80 15.29
CA TRP A 252 -4.97 5.29 15.34
C TRP A 252 -6.00 6.35 15.72
N ASP A 253 -5.64 7.26 16.61
CA ASP A 253 -6.47 8.37 17.09
C ASP A 253 -6.73 9.43 16.01
N GLU A 254 -5.86 9.56 15.01
CA GLU A 254 -6.10 10.46 13.87
C GLU A 254 -7.37 10.07 13.08
N LEU A 255 -7.82 8.81 13.14
CA LEU A 255 -9.11 8.41 12.57
C LEU A 255 -10.31 9.12 13.22
N SER A 256 -10.14 9.71 14.40
CA SER A 256 -11.16 10.51 15.08
C SER A 256 -11.08 12.01 14.74
N ASP A 257 -10.01 12.46 14.08
CA ASP A 257 -9.85 13.84 13.64
C ASP A 257 -10.73 14.13 12.42
N ALA A 258 -11.71 15.02 12.59
CA ALA A 258 -12.63 15.44 11.51
C ALA A 258 -11.91 16.16 10.36
N SER A 259 -10.71 16.70 10.60
CA SER A 259 -9.89 17.35 9.56
C SER A 259 -9.07 16.37 8.71
N LEU A 260 -9.00 15.10 9.10
CA LEU A 260 -8.29 14.07 8.33
C LEU A 260 -8.95 13.87 6.97
N LYS A 261 -8.13 13.89 5.91
CA LYS A 261 -8.53 13.58 4.53
C LYS A 261 -7.72 12.41 3.99
N PRO A 262 -8.26 11.62 3.07
CA PRO A 262 -7.58 10.44 2.54
C PRO A 262 -6.34 10.77 1.69
N ASP A 263 -6.22 12.00 1.23
CA ASP A 263 -5.18 12.56 0.37
C ASP A 263 -4.45 13.76 1.01
N LYS A 264 -4.52 13.89 2.34
CA LYS A 264 -3.97 15.02 3.13
C LYS A 264 -2.49 15.27 2.86
N TRP A 265 -1.70 14.22 2.70
CA TRP A 265 -0.26 14.33 2.48
C TRP A 265 0.10 14.04 1.03
N THR A 266 0.99 14.85 0.49
CA THR A 266 1.44 14.78 -0.90
C THR A 266 2.96 14.58 -0.98
N VAL A 267 3.48 14.39 -2.18
CA VAL A 267 4.94 14.38 -2.43
C VAL A 267 5.66 15.56 -1.75
N ALA A 268 5.02 16.74 -1.72
CA ALA A 268 5.61 17.94 -1.13
C ALA A 268 5.61 17.94 0.42
N THR A 269 4.68 17.24 1.08
CA THR A 269 4.45 17.37 2.53
C THR A 269 4.73 16.10 3.33
N ALA A 270 4.81 14.95 2.67
CA ALA A 270 4.96 13.65 3.34
C ALA A 270 6.29 13.54 4.14
N ALA A 271 7.39 14.08 3.60
CA ALA A 271 8.68 14.04 4.28
C ALA A 271 8.68 14.93 5.54
N ASP A 272 8.01 16.10 5.52
CA ASP A 272 7.86 16.96 6.68
C ASP A 272 7.04 16.29 7.79
N ARG A 273 5.91 15.67 7.40
CA ARG A 273 5.10 14.86 8.30
C ARG A 273 5.94 13.76 8.97
N LEU A 274 6.73 13.05 8.18
CA LEU A 274 7.58 11.97 8.68
C LEU A 274 8.66 12.49 9.65
N ARG A 275 9.26 13.65 9.36
CA ARG A 275 10.26 14.27 10.24
C ARG A 275 9.64 14.75 11.56
N SER A 276 8.44 15.31 11.54
CA SER A 276 7.79 15.86 12.74
C SER A 276 7.19 14.80 13.65
N GLU A 277 6.63 13.72 13.08
CA GLU A 277 5.80 12.77 13.82
C GLU A 277 6.32 11.32 13.76
N GLY A 278 7.33 11.08 12.92
CA GLY A 278 7.91 9.74 12.73
C GLY A 278 7.00 8.77 11.96
N ASP A 279 7.49 7.55 11.79
CA ASP A 279 6.73 6.47 11.17
C ASP A 279 5.72 5.88 12.16
N GLN A 280 4.42 6.08 11.91
CA GLN A 280 3.33 5.60 12.76
C GLN A 280 3.19 4.06 12.73
N TRP A 281 3.85 3.41 11.78
CA TRP A 281 3.93 1.94 11.71
C TRP A 281 5.28 1.39 12.19
N LYS A 282 6.12 2.23 12.81
CA LYS A 282 7.42 1.80 13.34
C LYS A 282 7.27 0.61 14.28
N GLY A 283 7.92 -0.47 13.94
CA GLY A 283 7.88 -1.71 14.74
C GLY A 283 6.61 -2.55 14.58
N ILE A 284 5.76 -2.30 13.57
CA ILE A 284 4.55 -3.07 13.28
C ILE A 284 4.77 -4.60 13.34
N ALA A 285 5.89 -5.11 12.81
CA ALA A 285 6.19 -6.53 12.82
C ALA A 285 6.34 -7.13 14.24
N ARG A 286 6.73 -6.32 15.24
CA ARG A 286 6.85 -6.75 16.65
C ARG A 286 5.48 -6.94 17.31
N GLN A 287 4.45 -6.34 16.74
CA GLN A 287 3.07 -6.44 17.20
C GLN A 287 2.32 -7.64 16.60
N ALA A 288 3.00 -8.46 15.78
CA ALA A 288 2.39 -9.61 15.12
C ALA A 288 1.77 -10.59 16.12
N ARG A 289 0.54 -11.01 15.87
CA ARG A 289 -0.23 -11.96 16.68
C ARG A 289 -0.58 -13.20 15.83
N LYS A 290 -0.84 -14.33 16.51
CA LYS A 290 -1.41 -15.50 15.86
C LYS A 290 -2.82 -15.14 15.36
N LEU A 291 -3.17 -15.60 14.16
CA LEU A 291 -4.55 -15.49 13.67
C LEU A 291 -5.48 -16.22 14.65
N PRO A 292 -6.52 -15.57 15.18
CA PRO A 292 -7.44 -16.21 16.10
C PRO A 292 -8.23 -17.32 15.41
N GLU A 293 -8.52 -18.38 16.16
CA GLU A 293 -9.54 -19.34 15.75
C GLU A 293 -10.90 -18.68 16.02
N ARG A 294 -11.72 -18.48 14.99
CA ARG A 294 -13.10 -18.09 15.22
C ARG A 294 -13.87 -19.29 15.78
N PRO A 295 -14.76 -19.09 16.77
CA PRO A 295 -15.76 -20.08 17.08
C PRO A 295 -16.51 -20.42 15.79
N GLN A 296 -16.67 -21.71 15.49
CA GLN A 296 -17.59 -22.12 14.43
C GLN A 296 -18.99 -21.70 14.88
N ALA A 297 -19.66 -20.88 14.08
CA ALA A 297 -21.05 -20.51 14.31
C ALA A 297 -21.97 -21.73 14.21
#